data_92e5a215db1e209ac13d73d71ed39e93
#
_entry.id   92e5a215db1e209ac13d73d71ed39e93
#
_cell.length_a   1.000
_cell.length_b   1.000
_cell.length_c   1.000
_cell.angle_alpha   90.00
_cell.angle_beta   90.00
_cell.angle_gamma   90.00
#
_symmetry.space_group_name_H-M   'P 1'
#
loop_
_entity.id
_entity.type
_entity.pdbx_description
1 polymer ?
#
loop_
_entity_poly.entity_id
_entity_poly.type
_entity_poly.pdbx_seq_one_letter_code
_entity_poly.pdbx_strand_id
1 'polypeptide(L)'
;MEVRNIVVQNTARETCLVTANDPDGCAPEQAGDMNLRFWGVRGSLATPGAATVRYGGNTLCVELHCGPHRLILDAGSGLRELGCQWSKSAVPVETDILLSHTHLDHICGLPFFAPMFDPNARIRFWGGHLAPPDGIAAALLRSWQAPLMPDMAAEFRAQIEFRDFTAGEDLQLHPGFHVRTTALHHPGNAIGYRVSWGGASVCYITDTEHPADGLDDNLLRFVAGTDIMIYDASYTEAEYRSRVGWGHSTWQEGASLADAAGVGQLVLFHHEPGHDDAMMDEIASAVAHRRPGSLVAREGMRLDVAVTTPPADSGKR
;
A
#
# COMPACT_ATOMS: atom_id res chain seq x y z
N MET A 1 -17.54 -10.09 -25.13
CA MET A 1 -16.14 -10.39 -25.50
C MET A 1 -15.52 -11.09 -24.29
N GLU A 2 -15.22 -12.36 -24.39
CA GLU A 2 -14.61 -13.10 -23.28
C GLU A 2 -13.15 -12.65 -23.15
N VAL A 3 -12.82 -11.99 -22.04
CA VAL A 3 -11.43 -11.68 -21.68
C VAL A 3 -10.83 -12.98 -21.18
N ARG A 4 -10.07 -13.65 -22.04
CA ARG A 4 -9.45 -14.95 -21.76
C ARG A 4 -8.35 -14.74 -20.72
N ASN A 5 -8.49 -15.12 -19.50
CA ASN A 5 -7.54 -15.12 -18.37
C ASN A 5 -7.88 -14.16 -17.19
N ILE A 6 -9.08 -13.59 -17.15
CA ILE A 6 -9.52 -12.84 -15.98
C ILE A 6 -10.48 -13.69 -15.16
N VAL A 7 -10.13 -13.97 -13.92
CA VAL A 7 -10.96 -14.71 -12.97
C VAL A 7 -11.47 -13.73 -11.92
N VAL A 8 -12.79 -13.52 -11.90
CA VAL A 8 -13.47 -12.75 -10.84
C VAL A 8 -13.96 -13.74 -9.80
N GLN A 9 -13.42 -13.70 -8.59
CA GLN A 9 -13.92 -14.49 -7.47
C GLN A 9 -14.66 -13.58 -6.49
N ASN A 10 -15.97 -13.74 -6.41
CA ASN A 10 -16.76 -13.16 -5.31
C ASN A 10 -16.62 -14.09 -4.10
N THR A 11 -15.99 -13.63 -3.03
CA THR A 11 -15.89 -14.36 -1.77
C THR A 11 -17.20 -14.28 -0.99
N ALA A 12 -18.22 -15.02 -1.43
CA ALA A 12 -19.31 -15.42 -0.54
C ALA A 12 -18.84 -16.67 0.22
N ARG A 13 -18.45 -16.49 1.46
CA ARG A 13 -18.26 -17.46 2.55
C ARG A 13 -18.19 -18.95 2.14
N GLU A 14 -17.01 -19.47 1.92
CA GLU A 14 -16.71 -20.85 2.25
C GLU A 14 -16.00 -20.88 3.61
N THR A 15 -16.72 -21.32 4.62
CA THR A 15 -16.19 -21.65 5.93
C THR A 15 -15.28 -22.86 5.78
N CYS A 16 -13.96 -22.63 5.74
CA CYS A 16 -12.98 -23.69 5.82
C CYS A 16 -13.00 -24.26 7.25
N LEU A 17 -13.55 -25.45 7.41
CA LEU A 17 -13.42 -26.26 8.62
C LEU A 17 -11.96 -26.74 8.68
N VAL A 18 -11.20 -26.15 9.60
CA VAL A 18 -9.86 -26.64 9.96
C VAL A 18 -10.03 -28.00 10.65
N THR A 19 -9.76 -29.08 9.92
CA THR A 19 -9.54 -30.39 10.54
C THR A 19 -8.08 -30.44 11.00
N ALA A 20 -7.89 -30.48 12.32
CA ALA A 20 -6.60 -30.78 12.93
C ALA A 20 -6.21 -32.21 12.57
N ASN A 21 -5.14 -32.36 11.75
CA ASN A 21 -4.20 -33.48 11.71
C ASN A 21 -3.42 -33.42 10.39
N ASP A 22 -2.28 -32.73 10.42
CA ASP A 22 -1.25 -32.88 9.41
C ASP A 22 0.03 -33.35 10.10
N PRO A 23 0.48 -34.63 9.88
CA PRO A 23 1.63 -35.19 10.57
C PRO A 23 2.98 -34.86 9.90
N ASP A 24 3.02 -34.10 8.84
CA ASP A 24 4.27 -33.69 8.19
C ASP A 24 4.66 -32.28 8.66
N GLY A 25 5.44 -32.23 9.75
CA GLY A 25 6.00 -31.01 10.28
C GLY A 25 6.89 -30.30 9.25
N CYS A 26 6.31 -29.40 8.48
CA CYS A 26 7.05 -28.40 7.74
C CYS A 26 7.71 -27.48 8.77
N ALA A 27 9.04 -27.50 8.85
CA ALA A 27 9.79 -26.54 9.65
C ALA A 27 9.38 -25.12 9.24
N PRO A 28 9.24 -24.17 10.20
CA PRO A 28 8.91 -22.80 9.84
C PRO A 28 9.98 -22.31 8.86
N GLU A 29 9.56 -21.90 7.66
CA GLU A 29 10.42 -21.19 6.71
C GLU A 29 11.09 -20.04 7.46
N GLN A 30 12.42 -19.95 7.36
CA GLN A 30 13.17 -18.88 8.00
C GLN A 30 12.61 -17.56 7.47
N ALA A 31 12.15 -16.72 8.39
CA ALA A 31 11.67 -15.39 8.06
C ALA A 31 12.84 -14.64 7.38
N GLY A 32 12.72 -14.44 6.07
CA GLY A 32 13.64 -13.59 5.32
C GLY A 32 13.42 -12.12 5.71
N ASP A 33 14.30 -11.25 5.24
CA ASP A 33 14.25 -9.81 5.50
C ASP A 33 12.92 -9.19 5.05
N MET A 34 12.47 -8.15 5.77
CA MET A 34 11.38 -7.29 5.36
C MET A 34 11.95 -5.92 4.96
N ASN A 35 11.64 -5.45 3.77
CA ASN A 35 12.05 -4.13 3.31
C ASN A 35 11.01 -3.51 2.38
N LEU A 36 11.04 -2.19 2.27
CA LEU A 36 10.13 -1.46 1.40
C LEU A 36 10.89 -0.45 0.53
N ARG A 37 10.32 -0.13 -0.64
CA ARG A 37 10.83 0.87 -1.55
C ARG A 37 9.69 1.72 -2.10
N PHE A 38 9.92 3.03 -2.12
CA PHE A 38 8.99 4.00 -2.69
C PHE A 38 9.31 4.22 -4.18
N TRP A 39 8.30 4.00 -5.02
CA TRP A 39 8.36 4.23 -6.48
C TRP A 39 7.60 5.46 -6.91
N GLY A 40 6.67 5.93 -6.08
CA GLY A 40 5.94 7.16 -6.22
C GLY A 40 5.42 7.60 -4.85
N VAL A 41 5.39 8.90 -4.63
CA VAL A 41 5.14 9.52 -3.32
C VAL A 41 4.15 10.68 -3.37
N ARG A 42 3.76 11.14 -4.58
CA ARG A 42 2.85 12.26 -4.79
C ARG A 42 1.39 11.83 -4.67
N GLY A 43 0.61 12.66 -3.98
CA GLY A 43 -0.84 12.54 -3.97
C GLY A 43 -1.51 13.22 -5.16
N SER A 44 -2.73 12.86 -5.44
CA SER A 44 -3.67 13.45 -6.38
C SER A 44 -3.20 13.52 -7.84
N LEU A 45 -1.99 13.98 -8.13
CA LEU A 45 -1.49 14.19 -9.48
C LEU A 45 0.02 14.02 -9.57
N ALA A 46 0.49 13.34 -10.60
CA ALA A 46 1.90 13.29 -10.92
C ALA A 46 2.45 14.69 -11.25
N THR A 47 3.56 15.08 -10.61
CA THR A 47 4.18 16.40 -10.74
C THR A 47 5.65 16.30 -11.15
N PRO A 48 5.94 15.80 -12.38
CA PRO A 48 7.30 15.71 -12.87
C PRO A 48 7.88 17.10 -13.14
N GLY A 49 9.13 17.32 -12.77
CA GLY A 49 9.78 18.59 -13.06
C GLY A 49 11.00 18.86 -12.19
N ALA A 50 11.74 19.92 -12.53
CA ALA A 50 12.95 20.30 -11.81
C ALA A 50 12.68 20.69 -10.34
N ALA A 51 11.48 21.18 -10.06
CA ALA A 51 11.09 21.61 -8.71
C ALA A 51 10.73 20.45 -7.76
N THR A 52 10.53 19.23 -8.29
CA THR A 52 10.07 18.07 -7.53
C THR A 52 11.01 16.86 -7.63
N VAL A 53 12.15 17.03 -8.31
CA VAL A 53 13.05 15.92 -8.68
C VAL A 53 13.70 15.23 -7.47
N ARG A 54 13.89 15.92 -6.36
CA ARG A 54 14.57 15.37 -5.17
C ARG A 54 13.67 14.49 -4.31
N TYR A 55 12.40 14.83 -4.25
CA TYR A 55 11.40 13.99 -3.55
C TYR A 55 10.70 13.03 -4.50
N GLY A 56 10.53 13.42 -5.74
CA GLY A 56 9.87 12.63 -6.78
C GLY A 56 8.55 13.24 -7.21
N GLY A 57 8.15 12.95 -8.45
CA GLY A 57 6.93 13.46 -9.08
C GLY A 57 5.91 12.39 -9.41
N ASN A 58 6.21 11.09 -9.22
CA ASN A 58 5.26 10.00 -9.47
C ASN A 58 4.24 9.85 -8.34
N THR A 59 3.03 9.45 -8.72
CA THR A 59 1.98 9.11 -7.76
C THR A 59 2.21 7.75 -7.14
N LEU A 60 1.52 7.49 -6.08
CA LEU A 60 1.66 6.49 -5.04
C LEU A 60 1.95 5.07 -5.54
N CYS A 61 3.09 4.53 -5.17
CA CYS A 61 3.44 3.13 -5.37
C CYS A 61 4.54 2.75 -4.39
N VAL A 62 4.24 1.80 -3.51
CA VAL A 62 5.20 1.26 -2.54
C VAL A 62 5.36 -0.23 -2.78
N GLU A 63 6.58 -0.67 -3.04
CA GLU A 63 6.95 -2.08 -3.12
C GLU A 63 7.37 -2.56 -1.73
N LEU A 64 6.83 -3.70 -1.28
CA LEU A 64 7.18 -4.33 -0.03
C LEU A 64 7.68 -5.75 -0.30
N HIS A 65 8.86 -6.07 0.18
CA HIS A 65 9.44 -7.40 0.15
C HIS A 65 9.32 -8.04 1.53
N CYS A 66 8.85 -9.29 1.59
CA CYS A 66 8.74 -10.08 2.80
C CYS A 66 9.27 -11.48 2.50
N GLY A 67 10.54 -11.71 2.78
CA GLY A 67 11.23 -12.91 2.35
C GLY A 67 11.16 -13.08 0.82
N PRO A 68 10.61 -14.20 0.31
CA PRO A 68 10.49 -14.43 -1.14
C PRO A 68 9.32 -13.68 -1.79
N HIS A 69 8.42 -13.10 -1.01
CA HIS A 69 7.18 -12.52 -1.50
C HIS A 69 7.31 -11.04 -1.81
N ARG A 70 6.59 -10.61 -2.85
CA ARG A 70 6.52 -9.22 -3.28
C ARG A 70 5.07 -8.76 -3.22
N LEU A 71 4.89 -7.60 -2.61
CA LEU A 71 3.61 -6.93 -2.43
C LEU A 71 3.72 -5.50 -2.94
N ILE A 72 2.68 -5.00 -3.56
CA ILE A 72 2.59 -3.60 -3.99
C ILE A 72 1.43 -2.95 -3.25
N LEU A 73 1.68 -1.80 -2.65
CA LEU A 73 0.68 -0.94 -2.04
C LEU A 73 0.45 0.24 -2.98
N ASP A 74 -0.73 0.31 -3.53
CA ASP A 74 -1.18 1.21 -4.60
C ASP A 74 -0.38 1.14 -5.91
N ALA A 75 -0.99 1.59 -6.98
CA ALA A 75 -0.57 1.38 -8.37
C ALA A 75 -0.60 2.67 -9.20
N GLY A 76 -0.17 3.78 -8.60
CA GLY A 76 -0.03 5.06 -9.26
C GLY A 76 1.07 5.07 -10.31
N SER A 77 1.44 6.23 -10.82
CA SER A 77 2.37 6.34 -11.94
C SER A 77 3.76 5.76 -11.66
N GLY A 78 4.17 5.68 -10.37
CA GLY A 78 5.41 5.01 -9.95
C GLY A 78 5.47 3.52 -10.30
N LEU A 79 4.32 2.86 -10.46
CA LEU A 79 4.23 1.46 -10.85
C LEU A 79 4.90 1.16 -12.19
N ARG A 80 4.89 2.13 -13.13
CA ARG A 80 5.54 1.97 -14.42
C ARG A 80 7.03 1.71 -14.28
N GLU A 81 7.72 2.48 -13.44
CA GLU A 81 9.16 2.31 -13.21
C GLU A 81 9.48 0.97 -12.51
N LEU A 82 8.66 0.58 -11.53
CA LEU A 82 8.76 -0.73 -10.89
C LEU A 82 8.62 -1.85 -11.94
N GLY A 83 7.61 -1.77 -12.81
CA GLY A 83 7.38 -2.75 -13.88
C GLY A 83 8.56 -2.85 -14.84
N CYS A 84 9.13 -1.71 -15.23
CA CYS A 84 10.35 -1.68 -16.06
C CYS A 84 11.56 -2.33 -15.37
N GLN A 85 11.69 -2.20 -14.04
CA GLN A 85 12.75 -2.87 -13.30
C GLN A 85 12.51 -4.39 -13.24
N TRP A 86 11.29 -4.82 -12.94
CA TRP A 86 10.97 -6.24 -12.82
C TRP A 86 11.09 -6.99 -14.14
N SER A 87 10.76 -6.35 -15.26
CA SER A 87 10.91 -6.94 -16.61
C SER A 87 12.35 -7.22 -17.04
N LYS A 88 13.34 -6.73 -16.29
CA LYS A 88 14.75 -7.08 -16.52
C LYS A 88 15.14 -8.43 -15.91
N SER A 89 14.30 -8.98 -15.05
CA SER A 89 14.50 -10.30 -14.44
C SER A 89 13.98 -11.39 -15.36
N ALA A 90 14.69 -12.52 -15.42
CA ALA A 90 14.22 -13.70 -16.11
C ALA A 90 13.17 -14.51 -15.31
N VAL A 91 12.92 -14.12 -14.04
CA VAL A 91 11.96 -14.80 -13.17
C VAL A 91 10.58 -14.22 -13.43
N PRO A 92 9.57 -15.07 -13.72
CA PRO A 92 8.19 -14.59 -13.83
C PRO A 92 7.72 -13.82 -12.59
N VAL A 93 6.93 -12.79 -12.82
CA VAL A 93 6.39 -11.97 -11.74
C VAL A 93 5.18 -12.67 -11.12
N GLU A 94 5.22 -12.89 -9.81
CA GLU A 94 4.04 -13.19 -9.01
C GLU A 94 3.93 -12.13 -7.92
N THR A 95 2.78 -11.44 -7.85
CA THR A 95 2.60 -10.32 -6.92
C THR A 95 1.15 -10.10 -6.56
N ASP A 96 0.95 -9.57 -5.36
CA ASP A 96 -0.30 -9.02 -4.87
C ASP A 96 -0.24 -7.49 -4.90
N ILE A 97 -1.28 -6.85 -5.44
CA ILE A 97 -1.44 -5.41 -5.45
C ILE A 97 -2.62 -5.09 -4.55
N LEU A 98 -2.34 -4.46 -3.42
CA LEU A 98 -3.33 -4.02 -2.46
C LEU A 98 -3.65 -2.55 -2.75
N LEU A 99 -4.86 -2.28 -3.22
CA LEU A 99 -5.31 -0.93 -3.49
C LEU A 99 -6.00 -0.35 -2.26
N SER A 100 -5.52 0.80 -1.80
CA SER A 100 -6.22 1.56 -0.77
C SER A 100 -7.61 1.97 -1.27
N HIS A 101 -7.68 2.47 -2.49
CA HIS A 101 -8.91 2.79 -3.21
C HIS A 101 -8.64 2.99 -4.71
N THR A 102 -9.63 3.43 -5.49
CA THR A 102 -9.53 3.53 -6.95
C THR A 102 -9.57 4.96 -7.48
N HIS A 103 -9.13 5.97 -6.73
CA HIS A 103 -8.83 7.28 -7.31
C HIS A 103 -7.67 7.16 -8.30
N LEU A 104 -7.63 8.09 -9.27
CA LEU A 104 -6.77 7.95 -10.43
C LEU A 104 -5.28 7.86 -10.09
N ASP A 105 -4.82 8.60 -9.11
CA ASP A 105 -3.43 8.61 -8.65
C ASP A 105 -2.97 7.29 -8.01
N HIS A 106 -3.92 6.43 -7.61
CA HIS A 106 -3.65 5.10 -7.06
C HIS A 106 -3.70 3.98 -8.10
N ILE A 107 -4.22 4.23 -9.30
CA ILE A 107 -4.42 3.19 -10.33
C ILE A 107 -3.88 3.53 -11.71
N CYS A 108 -3.46 4.79 -11.96
CA CYS A 108 -3.08 5.26 -13.30
C CYS A 108 -1.84 4.55 -13.89
N GLY A 109 -1.02 3.91 -13.07
CA GLY A 109 0.14 3.14 -13.51
C GLY A 109 -0.20 1.77 -14.08
N LEU A 110 -1.36 1.21 -13.74
CA LEU A 110 -1.74 -0.17 -14.09
C LEU A 110 -1.68 -0.46 -15.58
N PRO A 111 -2.21 0.39 -16.47
CA PRO A 111 -2.15 0.12 -17.92
C PRO A 111 -0.74 0.10 -18.50
N PHE A 112 0.23 0.59 -17.74
CA PHE A 112 1.64 0.72 -18.13
C PHE A 112 2.58 -0.19 -17.33
N PHE A 113 2.03 -1.09 -16.52
CA PHE A 113 2.79 -2.05 -15.73
C PHE A 113 3.21 -3.22 -16.62
N ALA A 114 4.48 -3.24 -17.00
CA ALA A 114 4.99 -4.20 -17.99
C ALA A 114 4.65 -5.68 -17.69
N PRO A 115 4.64 -6.17 -16.43
CA PRO A 115 4.21 -7.53 -16.13
C PRO A 115 2.78 -7.87 -16.55
N MET A 116 1.87 -6.90 -16.74
CA MET A 116 0.52 -7.16 -17.25
C MET A 116 0.52 -7.77 -18.66
N PHE A 117 1.60 -7.59 -19.43
CA PHE A 117 1.77 -8.09 -20.79
C PHE A 117 2.57 -9.41 -20.88
N ASP A 118 3.08 -9.93 -19.75
CA ASP A 118 3.79 -11.20 -19.68
C ASP A 118 2.81 -12.36 -19.41
N PRO A 119 2.69 -13.35 -20.32
CA PRO A 119 1.80 -14.50 -20.13
C PRO A 119 2.19 -15.40 -18.94
N ASN A 120 3.41 -15.27 -18.43
CA ASN A 120 3.88 -16.03 -17.28
C ASN A 120 3.66 -15.31 -15.95
N ALA A 121 3.28 -14.01 -15.98
CA ALA A 121 3.02 -13.26 -14.78
C ALA A 121 1.68 -13.65 -14.15
N ARG A 122 1.64 -13.57 -12.81
CA ARG A 122 0.43 -13.73 -12.00
C ARG A 122 0.25 -12.51 -11.11
N ILE A 123 -0.88 -11.83 -11.24
CA ILE A 123 -1.17 -10.59 -10.53
C ILE A 123 -2.53 -10.70 -9.86
N ARG A 124 -2.56 -10.52 -8.54
CA ARG A 124 -3.79 -10.50 -7.75
C ARG A 124 -4.05 -9.07 -7.28
N PHE A 125 -5.20 -8.53 -7.61
CA PHE A 125 -5.67 -7.24 -7.15
C PHE A 125 -6.59 -7.42 -5.95
N TRP A 126 -6.34 -6.65 -4.89
CA TRP A 126 -7.13 -6.65 -3.67
C TRP A 126 -7.73 -5.27 -3.43
N GLY A 127 -9.04 -5.20 -3.14
CA GLY A 127 -9.70 -3.95 -2.81
C GLY A 127 -10.92 -4.16 -1.91
N GLY A 128 -11.06 -3.30 -0.90
CA GLY A 128 -12.11 -3.41 0.11
C GLY A 128 -12.94 -2.15 0.31
N HIS A 129 -12.74 -1.12 -0.52
CA HIS A 129 -13.41 0.19 -0.39
C HIS A 129 -14.75 0.26 -1.15
N LEU A 130 -14.99 -0.66 -2.10
CA LEU A 130 -16.20 -0.68 -2.91
C LEU A 130 -17.22 -1.65 -2.34
N ALA A 131 -18.48 -1.23 -2.33
CA ALA A 131 -19.59 -2.11 -1.96
C ALA A 131 -20.06 -2.93 -3.17
N PRO A 132 -20.46 -4.21 -2.97
CA PRO A 132 -21.12 -4.97 -4.04
C PRO A 132 -22.38 -4.25 -4.56
N PRO A 133 -22.70 -4.36 -5.88
CA PRO A 133 -22.08 -5.26 -6.87
C PRO A 133 -20.87 -4.70 -7.60
N ASP A 134 -20.42 -3.51 -7.28
CA ASP A 134 -19.43 -2.76 -8.06
C ASP A 134 -17.97 -3.11 -7.74
N GLY A 135 -17.61 -4.22 -7.22
CA GLY A 135 -16.28 -4.62 -6.81
C GLY A 135 -15.09 -4.11 -7.67
N ILE A 136 -13.90 -4.37 -7.19
CA ILE A 136 -12.65 -3.83 -7.77
C ILE A 136 -12.47 -4.19 -9.26
N ALA A 137 -12.93 -5.39 -9.67
CA ALA A 137 -12.86 -5.81 -11.07
C ALA A 137 -13.62 -4.85 -11.99
N ALA A 138 -14.85 -4.48 -11.62
CA ALA A 138 -15.67 -3.59 -12.42
C ALA A 138 -15.07 -2.18 -12.50
N ALA A 139 -14.50 -1.67 -11.40
CA ALA A 139 -13.86 -0.36 -11.36
C ALA A 139 -12.63 -0.31 -12.27
N LEU A 140 -11.72 -1.28 -12.15
CA LEU A 140 -10.49 -1.32 -12.94
C LEU A 140 -10.78 -1.59 -14.43
N LEU A 141 -11.66 -2.52 -14.76
CA LEU A 141 -12.01 -2.80 -16.16
C LEU A 141 -12.63 -1.58 -16.83
N ARG A 142 -13.44 -0.77 -16.13
CA ARG A 142 -13.95 0.50 -16.68
C ARG A 142 -12.84 1.52 -16.94
N SER A 143 -11.82 1.57 -16.10
CA SER A 143 -10.70 2.51 -16.28
C SER A 143 -9.78 2.13 -17.45
N TRP A 144 -9.79 0.88 -17.89
CA TRP A 144 -8.96 0.35 -18.97
C TRP A 144 -9.64 0.34 -20.34
N GLN A 145 -10.77 0.99 -20.50
CA GLN A 145 -11.58 1.01 -21.72
C GLN A 145 -11.91 2.44 -22.19
N ALA A 146 -12.40 2.52 -23.42
CA ALA A 146 -12.93 3.78 -23.94
C ALA A 146 -14.05 4.34 -23.03
N PRO A 147 -14.16 5.66 -22.86
CA PRO A 147 -13.36 6.70 -23.55
C PRO A 147 -12.05 7.06 -22.85
N LEU A 148 -11.72 6.45 -21.69
CA LEU A 148 -10.56 6.83 -20.88
C LEU A 148 -9.25 6.28 -21.45
N MET A 149 -9.29 5.06 -21.97
CA MET A 149 -8.15 4.35 -22.53
C MET A 149 -8.57 3.58 -23.79
N PRO A 150 -7.64 3.19 -24.68
CA PRO A 150 -7.88 2.08 -25.59
C PRO A 150 -8.31 0.83 -24.79
N ASP A 151 -8.85 -0.19 -25.46
CA ASP A 151 -9.22 -1.44 -24.78
C ASP A 151 -7.95 -2.19 -24.33
N MET A 152 -7.37 -1.71 -23.22
CA MET A 152 -6.14 -2.27 -22.66
C MET A 152 -6.35 -3.65 -22.06
N ALA A 153 -7.56 -3.95 -21.56
CA ALA A 153 -7.86 -5.26 -21.00
C ALA A 153 -7.70 -6.40 -22.03
N ALA A 154 -7.94 -6.11 -23.31
CA ALA A 154 -7.75 -7.07 -24.40
C ALA A 154 -6.26 -7.34 -24.71
N GLU A 155 -5.37 -6.43 -24.33
CA GLU A 155 -3.93 -6.54 -24.57
C GLU A 155 -3.17 -7.27 -23.45
N PHE A 156 -3.75 -7.34 -22.25
CA PHE A 156 -3.11 -8.02 -21.13
C PHE A 156 -2.99 -9.52 -21.36
N ARG A 157 -1.85 -10.08 -20.96
CA ARG A 157 -1.50 -11.50 -21.12
C ARG A 157 -1.30 -12.21 -19.80
N ALA A 158 -1.04 -11.46 -18.71
CA ALA A 158 -0.89 -12.00 -17.37
C ALA A 158 -2.13 -12.75 -16.89
N GLN A 159 -1.94 -13.65 -15.96
CA GLN A 159 -3.05 -14.23 -15.19
C GLN A 159 -3.46 -13.21 -14.14
N ILE A 160 -4.68 -12.67 -14.28
CA ILE A 160 -5.19 -11.60 -13.43
C ILE A 160 -6.33 -12.15 -12.59
N GLU A 161 -6.25 -11.94 -11.27
CA GLU A 161 -7.31 -12.24 -10.31
C GLU A 161 -7.73 -10.98 -9.57
N PHE A 162 -9.03 -10.86 -9.29
CA PHE A 162 -9.58 -9.79 -8.47
C PHE A 162 -10.17 -10.36 -7.19
N ARG A 163 -9.87 -9.73 -6.08
CA ARG A 163 -10.26 -10.13 -4.73
C ARG A 163 -10.90 -8.95 -4.01
N ASP A 164 -12.21 -9.00 -3.84
CA ASP A 164 -12.93 -8.06 -3.01
C ASP A 164 -12.96 -8.56 -1.56
N PHE A 165 -12.88 -7.63 -0.61
CA PHE A 165 -13.00 -7.88 0.82
C PHE A 165 -13.72 -6.72 1.51
N THR A 166 -13.97 -6.82 2.81
CA THR A 166 -14.56 -5.74 3.61
C THR A 166 -13.53 -5.17 4.57
N ALA A 167 -13.51 -3.84 4.74
CA ALA A 167 -12.64 -3.19 5.72
C ALA A 167 -12.80 -3.82 7.11
N GLY A 168 -11.67 -4.13 7.77
CA GLY A 168 -11.61 -4.86 9.03
C GLY A 168 -11.38 -6.35 8.89
N GLU A 169 -11.42 -6.91 7.68
CA GLU A 169 -11.05 -8.30 7.44
C GLU A 169 -9.52 -8.49 7.47
N ASP A 170 -9.08 -9.64 7.95
CA ASP A 170 -7.69 -10.10 7.87
C ASP A 170 -7.50 -10.90 6.59
N LEU A 171 -6.51 -10.52 5.77
CA LEU A 171 -6.24 -11.15 4.48
C LEU A 171 -5.11 -12.15 4.61
N GLN A 172 -5.31 -13.34 4.05
CA GLN A 172 -4.29 -14.40 3.94
C GLN A 172 -3.77 -14.42 2.49
N LEU A 173 -2.65 -13.75 2.23
CA LEU A 173 -2.02 -13.71 0.90
C LEU A 173 -1.14 -14.93 0.66
N HIS A 174 -0.27 -15.23 1.63
CA HIS A 174 0.69 -16.34 1.62
C HIS A 174 0.90 -16.85 3.05
N PRO A 175 1.39 -18.09 3.26
CA PRO A 175 1.78 -18.57 4.58
C PRO A 175 2.78 -17.63 5.26
N GLY A 176 2.54 -17.31 6.52
CA GLY A 176 3.39 -16.38 7.30
C GLY A 176 3.13 -14.90 7.07
N PHE A 177 2.32 -14.53 6.07
CA PHE A 177 1.85 -13.17 5.85
C PHE A 177 0.57 -12.89 6.63
N HIS A 178 0.57 -11.82 7.41
CA HIS A 178 -0.63 -11.31 8.05
C HIS A 178 -0.89 -9.89 7.56
N VAL A 179 -2.00 -9.69 6.84
CA VAL A 179 -2.43 -8.37 6.39
C VAL A 179 -3.76 -8.05 7.05
N ARG A 180 -3.73 -7.15 8.02
CA ARG A 180 -4.93 -6.58 8.62
C ARG A 180 -5.37 -5.36 7.82
N THR A 181 -6.68 -5.12 7.80
CA THR A 181 -7.25 -3.98 7.09
C THR A 181 -8.09 -3.11 8.01
N THR A 182 -8.24 -1.84 7.67
CA THR A 182 -9.13 -0.90 8.37
C THR A 182 -9.70 0.12 7.39
N ALA A 183 -10.88 0.66 7.70
CA ALA A 183 -11.45 1.78 6.95
C ALA A 183 -10.70 3.07 7.29
N LEU A 184 -10.51 3.92 6.29
CA LEU A 184 -9.96 5.26 6.40
C LEU A 184 -11.03 6.32 6.09
N HIS A 185 -10.85 7.51 6.65
CA HIS A 185 -11.76 8.63 6.44
C HIS A 185 -11.41 9.39 5.16
N HIS A 186 -11.98 8.92 4.02
CA HIS A 186 -11.72 9.51 2.71
C HIS A 186 -13.00 9.52 1.86
N PRO A 187 -13.25 10.56 1.03
CA PRO A 187 -14.36 10.57 0.09
C PRO A 187 -14.28 9.36 -0.87
N GLY A 188 -15.35 8.56 -0.94
CA GLY A 188 -15.37 7.33 -1.72
C GLY A 188 -14.84 6.10 -0.99
N ASN A 189 -14.47 6.21 0.29
CA ASN A 189 -13.83 5.23 1.16
C ASN A 189 -12.40 4.88 0.74
N ALA A 190 -11.57 4.53 1.71
CA ALA A 190 -10.24 4.01 1.49
C ALA A 190 -9.89 2.96 2.57
N ILE A 191 -8.87 2.16 2.29
CA ILE A 191 -8.42 1.05 3.14
C ILE A 191 -7.00 1.31 3.62
N GLY A 192 -6.80 1.27 4.93
CA GLY A 192 -5.49 1.17 5.56
C GLY A 192 -5.07 -0.28 5.71
N TYR A 193 -3.79 -0.54 5.55
CA TYR A 193 -3.20 -1.88 5.64
C TYR A 193 -2.14 -1.94 6.75
N ARG A 194 -2.15 -3.03 7.52
CA ARG A 194 -1.03 -3.41 8.39
C ARG A 194 -0.50 -4.75 7.91
N VAL A 195 0.69 -4.75 7.33
CA VAL A 195 1.40 -5.94 6.87
C VAL A 195 2.38 -6.37 7.94
N SER A 196 2.33 -7.65 8.33
CA SER A 196 3.22 -8.24 9.33
C SER A 196 3.92 -9.46 8.75
N TRP A 197 5.23 -9.56 8.99
CA TRP A 197 6.10 -10.64 8.53
C TRP A 197 7.27 -10.83 9.50
N GLY A 198 7.51 -12.06 9.96
CA GLY A 198 8.67 -12.38 10.79
C GLY A 198 8.80 -11.53 12.08
N GLY A 199 7.67 -11.10 12.65
CA GLY A 199 7.62 -10.23 13.83
C GLY A 199 7.76 -8.73 13.54
N ALA A 200 8.09 -8.36 12.30
CA ALA A 200 8.10 -6.98 11.83
C ALA A 200 6.74 -6.53 11.27
N SER A 201 6.46 -5.24 11.26
CA SER A 201 5.19 -4.71 10.75
C SER A 201 5.31 -3.33 10.10
N VAL A 202 4.57 -3.14 9.02
CA VAL A 202 4.41 -1.86 8.31
C VAL A 202 2.94 -1.50 8.23
N CYS A 203 2.57 -0.30 8.67
CA CYS A 203 1.24 0.26 8.43
C CYS A 203 1.28 1.24 7.25
N TYR A 204 0.34 1.09 6.32
CA TYR A 204 0.11 1.98 5.18
C TYR A 204 -1.22 2.69 5.38
N ILE A 205 -1.15 3.97 5.74
CA ILE A 205 -2.28 4.83 6.09
C ILE A 205 -2.23 6.06 5.19
N THR A 206 -2.61 5.86 3.94
CA THR A 206 -2.75 6.92 2.94
C THR A 206 -4.19 7.37 2.85
N ASP A 207 -4.44 8.57 2.36
CA ASP A 207 -5.79 9.09 2.08
C ASP A 207 -6.74 8.95 3.27
N THR A 208 -6.42 9.67 4.32
CA THR A 208 -7.23 9.72 5.52
C THR A 208 -7.30 11.13 6.09
N GLU A 209 -8.50 11.57 6.41
CA GLU A 209 -8.72 12.80 7.16
C GLU A 209 -8.79 12.48 8.66
N HIS A 210 -8.11 13.28 9.46
CA HIS A 210 -8.16 13.15 10.90
C HIS A 210 -9.44 13.81 11.49
N PRO A 211 -9.95 13.37 12.65
CA PRO A 211 -11.09 14.00 13.30
C PRO A 211 -10.77 15.44 13.74
N ALA A 212 -11.79 16.28 13.83
CA ALA A 212 -11.63 17.68 14.26
C ALA A 212 -11.12 17.80 15.70
N ASP A 213 -11.43 16.84 16.54
CA ASP A 213 -11.06 16.81 17.95
C ASP A 213 -10.39 15.47 18.31
N GLY A 214 -9.19 15.52 18.85
CA GLY A 214 -8.45 14.34 19.31
C GLY A 214 -7.89 13.48 18.19
N LEU A 215 -7.33 12.33 18.55
CA LEU A 215 -6.81 11.35 17.61
C LEU A 215 -7.91 10.38 17.18
N ASP A 216 -7.76 9.80 15.99
CA ASP A 216 -8.63 8.71 15.54
C ASP A 216 -8.37 7.45 16.38
N ASP A 217 -9.32 7.11 17.24
CA ASP A 217 -9.24 5.95 18.14
C ASP A 217 -9.10 4.61 17.38
N ASN A 218 -9.65 4.52 16.17
CA ASN A 218 -9.53 3.32 15.35
C ASN A 218 -8.10 3.20 14.81
N LEU A 219 -7.56 4.27 14.23
CA LEU A 219 -6.18 4.29 13.76
C LEU A 219 -5.19 4.13 14.90
N LEU A 220 -5.42 4.77 16.05
CA LEU A 220 -4.57 4.63 17.23
C LEU A 220 -4.37 3.16 17.64
N ARG A 221 -5.46 2.38 17.66
CA ARG A 221 -5.41 0.94 17.95
C ARG A 221 -4.79 0.13 16.81
N PHE A 222 -5.08 0.53 15.56
CA PHE A 222 -4.65 -0.21 14.37
C PHE A 222 -3.14 -0.13 14.15
N VAL A 223 -2.54 1.05 14.34
CA VAL A 223 -1.11 1.29 14.13
C VAL A 223 -0.26 1.04 15.38
N ALA A 224 -0.88 0.70 16.52
CA ALA A 224 -0.18 0.54 17.79
C ALA A 224 1.04 -0.39 17.68
N GLY A 225 2.22 0.12 18.09
CA GLY A 225 3.48 -0.61 18.13
C GLY A 225 3.97 -1.11 16.77
N THR A 226 3.53 -0.51 15.63
CA THR A 226 4.09 -0.85 14.32
C THR A 226 5.51 -0.33 14.18
N ASP A 227 6.37 -1.07 13.47
CA ASP A 227 7.76 -0.66 13.26
C ASP A 227 7.85 0.54 12.32
N ILE A 228 7.08 0.54 11.22
CA ILE A 228 6.99 1.67 10.29
C ILE A 228 5.52 2.01 10.06
N MET A 229 5.18 3.29 10.17
CA MET A 229 3.92 3.85 9.73
C MET A 229 4.15 4.82 8.57
N ILE A 230 3.63 4.48 7.40
CA ILE A 230 3.53 5.36 6.23
C ILE A 230 2.21 6.10 6.36
N TYR A 231 2.23 7.45 6.44
CA TYR A 231 1.07 8.24 6.79
C TYR A 231 0.83 9.38 5.82
N ASP A 232 -0.45 9.62 5.49
CA ASP A 232 -0.91 10.77 4.70
C ASP A 232 -0.51 12.08 5.37
N ALA A 233 0.32 12.83 4.70
CA ALA A 233 0.82 14.13 5.15
C ALA A 233 0.73 15.16 4.01
N SER A 234 -0.42 15.17 3.33
CA SER A 234 -0.67 16.07 2.20
C SER A 234 -0.54 17.52 2.60
N TYR A 235 -1.01 17.87 3.79
CA TYR A 235 -1.11 19.26 4.20
C TYR A 235 -0.26 19.62 5.43
N THR A 236 0.06 20.89 5.53
CA THR A 236 0.37 21.55 6.79
C THR A 236 -0.93 21.93 7.49
N GLU A 237 -0.90 22.22 8.80
CA GLU A 237 -2.10 22.71 9.53
C GLU A 237 -2.68 24.00 8.94
N ALA A 238 -1.83 24.85 8.37
CA ALA A 238 -2.29 26.09 7.74
C ALA A 238 -3.11 25.84 6.48
N GLU A 239 -2.68 24.88 5.66
CA GLU A 239 -3.37 24.49 4.42
C GLU A 239 -4.65 23.71 4.72
N TYR A 240 -4.60 22.81 5.71
CA TYR A 240 -5.72 21.96 6.09
C TYR A 240 -6.98 22.76 6.45
N ARG A 241 -6.84 23.93 7.09
CA ARG A 241 -7.98 24.77 7.47
C ARG A 241 -8.94 25.08 6.32
N SER A 242 -8.44 25.13 5.09
CA SER A 242 -9.24 25.36 3.88
C SER A 242 -9.55 24.07 3.10
N ARG A 243 -9.13 22.93 3.62
CA ARG A 243 -9.20 21.61 2.93
C ARG A 243 -9.94 20.55 3.76
N VAL A 244 -10.61 20.97 4.84
CA VAL A 244 -11.47 20.07 5.65
C VAL A 244 -12.54 19.43 4.74
N GLY A 245 -12.69 18.11 4.85
CA GLY A 245 -13.60 17.34 4.01
C GLY A 245 -12.98 16.84 2.69
N TRP A 246 -11.68 17.11 2.46
CA TRP A 246 -10.98 16.62 1.28
C TRP A 246 -10.41 15.21 1.44
N GLY A 247 -10.43 14.67 2.67
CA GLY A 247 -10.04 13.31 2.97
C GLY A 247 -8.54 13.11 3.16
N HIS A 248 -7.79 14.16 3.49
CA HIS A 248 -6.35 14.11 3.73
C HIS A 248 -5.97 14.73 5.06
N SER A 249 -4.77 14.39 5.55
CA SER A 249 -4.29 14.78 6.86
C SER A 249 -3.05 15.69 6.79
N THR A 250 -2.50 15.97 7.99
CA THR A 250 -1.32 16.80 8.15
C THR A 250 -0.16 15.99 8.71
N TRP A 251 1.07 16.45 8.47
CA TRP A 251 2.24 15.81 9.05
C TRP A 251 2.26 15.92 10.58
N GLN A 252 1.66 16.98 11.15
CA GLN A 252 1.56 17.19 12.59
C GLN A 252 0.69 16.12 13.26
N GLU A 253 -0.45 15.82 12.63
CA GLU A 253 -1.35 14.76 13.08
C GLU A 253 -0.67 13.38 12.99
N GLY A 254 0.03 13.10 11.88
CA GLY A 254 0.83 11.89 11.74
C GLY A 254 1.87 11.72 12.84
N ALA A 255 2.55 12.81 13.24
CA ALA A 255 3.51 12.78 14.35
C ALA A 255 2.82 12.52 15.69
N SER A 256 1.67 13.16 15.94
CA SER A 256 0.90 12.97 17.18
C SER A 256 0.36 11.56 17.32
N LEU A 257 -0.20 11.00 16.23
CA LEU A 257 -0.67 9.61 16.18
C LEU A 257 0.47 8.63 16.40
N ALA A 258 1.63 8.86 15.76
CA ALA A 258 2.81 8.01 15.89
C ALA A 258 3.34 7.97 17.33
N ASP A 259 3.37 9.13 18.02
CA ASP A 259 3.80 9.22 19.42
C ASP A 259 2.82 8.46 20.34
N ALA A 260 1.52 8.71 20.18
CA ALA A 260 0.50 8.11 21.03
C ALA A 260 0.39 6.59 20.85
N ALA A 261 0.60 6.10 19.63
CA ALA A 261 0.53 4.68 19.28
C ALA A 261 1.85 3.92 19.52
N GLY A 262 2.94 4.59 19.91
CA GLY A 262 4.24 3.95 20.09
C GLY A 262 4.83 3.39 18.78
N VAL A 263 4.60 4.08 17.65
CA VAL A 263 5.15 3.71 16.35
C VAL A 263 6.66 3.84 16.37
N GLY A 264 7.39 2.87 15.80
CA GLY A 264 8.85 2.92 15.69
C GLY A 264 9.31 4.08 14.81
N GLN A 265 8.97 4.06 13.54
CA GLN A 265 9.34 5.09 12.57
C GLN A 265 8.12 5.61 11.81
N LEU A 266 7.97 6.94 11.78
CA LEU A 266 6.98 7.62 10.93
C LEU A 266 7.61 7.97 9.59
N VAL A 267 6.89 7.71 8.50
CA VAL A 267 7.25 8.12 7.14
C VAL A 267 6.10 8.93 6.56
N LEU A 268 6.33 10.21 6.33
CA LEU A 268 5.36 11.10 5.71
C LEU A 268 5.25 10.78 4.21
N PHE A 269 4.03 10.71 3.72
CA PHE A 269 3.70 10.23 2.39
C PHE A 269 2.55 11.05 1.77
N HIS A 270 2.18 10.80 0.54
CA HIS A 270 1.08 11.47 -0.17
C HIS A 270 1.30 12.99 -0.26
N HIS A 271 2.46 13.39 -0.83
CA HIS A 271 2.84 14.80 -0.88
C HIS A 271 1.93 15.60 -1.79
N GLU A 272 1.45 16.74 -1.31
CA GLU A 272 0.61 17.69 -2.07
C GLU A 272 1.31 18.08 -3.39
N PRO A 273 0.59 18.06 -4.53
CA PRO A 273 1.18 18.43 -5.83
C PRO A 273 1.84 19.82 -5.89
N GLY A 274 1.35 20.76 -5.09
CA GLY A 274 1.89 22.10 -4.98
C GLY A 274 3.19 22.23 -4.16
N HIS A 275 3.57 21.20 -3.43
CA HIS A 275 4.78 21.21 -2.60
C HIS A 275 6.00 20.90 -3.45
N ASP A 276 6.86 21.91 -3.68
CA ASP A 276 8.15 21.73 -4.32
C ASP A 276 9.18 21.11 -3.37
N ASP A 277 10.37 20.82 -3.88
CA ASP A 277 11.48 20.25 -3.11
C ASP A 277 11.90 21.12 -1.93
N ALA A 278 11.76 22.44 -2.01
CA ALA A 278 12.11 23.36 -0.93
C ALA A 278 11.08 23.26 0.22
N MET A 279 9.79 23.26 -0.11
CA MET A 279 8.73 23.06 0.88
C MET A 279 8.84 21.68 1.55
N MET A 280 9.18 20.64 0.79
CA MET A 280 9.38 19.30 1.36
C MET A 280 10.60 19.24 2.29
N ASP A 281 11.68 20.01 2.04
CA ASP A 281 12.81 20.13 2.96
C ASP A 281 12.39 20.83 4.28
N GLU A 282 11.55 21.85 4.19
CA GLU A 282 10.99 22.52 5.39
C GLU A 282 10.16 21.55 6.23
N ILE A 283 9.27 20.77 5.59
CA ILE A 283 8.46 19.74 6.26
C ILE A 283 9.38 18.68 6.88
N ALA A 284 10.40 18.21 6.15
CA ALA A 284 11.34 17.22 6.65
C ALA A 284 12.11 17.71 7.88
N SER A 285 12.55 18.97 7.86
CA SER A 285 13.21 19.60 9.01
C SER A 285 12.25 19.73 10.20
N ALA A 286 11.03 20.16 9.95
CA ALA A 286 10.02 20.36 10.98
C ALA A 286 9.62 19.05 11.67
N VAL A 287 9.35 18.00 10.90
CA VAL A 287 8.97 16.69 11.46
C VAL A 287 10.14 16.04 12.20
N ALA A 288 11.38 16.16 11.67
CA ALA A 288 12.57 15.62 12.34
C ALA A 288 12.85 16.32 13.68
N HIS A 289 12.56 17.64 13.78
CA HIS A 289 12.64 18.37 15.04
C HIS A 289 11.52 17.96 16.02
N ARG A 290 10.29 17.82 15.53
CA ARG A 290 9.11 17.45 16.36
C ARG A 290 9.18 15.99 16.84
N ARG A 291 9.63 15.08 15.98
CA ARG A 291 9.75 13.64 16.24
C ARG A 291 11.02 13.11 15.56
N PRO A 292 12.16 13.07 16.30
CA PRO A 292 13.41 12.54 15.78
C PRO A 292 13.28 11.11 15.22
N GLY A 293 13.90 10.85 14.08
CA GLY A 293 13.79 9.57 13.37
C GLY A 293 12.63 9.48 12.37
N SER A 294 11.74 10.48 12.33
CA SER A 294 10.72 10.55 11.28
C SER A 294 11.36 10.92 9.94
N LEU A 295 10.77 10.39 8.86
CA LEU A 295 11.24 10.59 7.48
C LEU A 295 10.13 11.19 6.62
N VAL A 296 10.55 11.81 5.52
CA VAL A 296 9.68 12.19 4.41
C VAL A 296 10.02 11.27 3.24
N ALA A 297 9.04 10.57 2.71
CA ALA A 297 9.25 9.63 1.62
C ALA A 297 9.81 10.32 0.37
N ARG A 298 10.67 9.60 -0.36
CA ARG A 298 11.23 10.03 -1.65
C ARG A 298 11.21 8.87 -2.62
N GLU A 299 11.04 9.15 -3.89
CA GLU A 299 11.23 8.13 -4.92
C GLU A 299 12.63 7.50 -4.82
N GLY A 300 12.68 6.18 -4.91
CA GLY A 300 13.91 5.41 -4.77
C GLY A 300 14.34 5.12 -3.34
N MET A 301 13.77 5.78 -2.31
CA MET A 301 14.05 5.49 -0.90
C MET A 301 13.75 4.04 -0.58
N ARG A 302 14.64 3.42 0.19
CA ARG A 302 14.47 2.06 0.72
C ARG A 302 14.59 2.09 2.23
N LEU A 303 13.78 1.27 2.89
CA LEU A 303 13.83 1.08 4.34
C LEU A 303 13.81 -0.41 4.64
N ASP A 304 14.72 -0.83 5.52
CA ASP A 304 14.76 -2.18 6.04
C ASP A 304 14.01 -2.22 7.38
N VAL A 305 13.19 -3.24 7.57
CA VAL A 305 12.45 -3.45 8.81
C VAL A 305 13.07 -4.63 9.53
N ALA A 306 13.53 -4.41 10.75
CA ALA A 306 14.19 -5.45 11.54
C ALA A 306 13.23 -6.60 11.83
N VAL A 307 13.50 -7.76 11.25
CA VAL A 307 12.77 -8.99 11.52
C VAL A 307 13.34 -9.61 12.80
N THR A 308 12.49 -9.77 13.83
CA THR A 308 12.86 -10.49 15.04
C THR A 308 12.55 -11.96 14.81
N THR A 309 13.58 -12.78 14.63
CA THR A 309 13.40 -14.24 14.65
C THR A 309 12.75 -14.62 15.98
N PRO A 310 11.58 -15.30 16.02
CA PRO A 310 11.03 -15.76 17.26
C PRO A 310 12.10 -16.63 17.96
N PRO A 311 12.29 -16.51 19.29
CA PRO A 311 13.23 -17.36 20.00
C PRO A 311 12.88 -18.83 19.72
N ALA A 312 13.87 -19.58 19.28
CA ALA A 312 13.71 -21.03 19.09
C ALA A 312 13.09 -21.60 20.37
N ASP A 313 11.95 -22.26 20.24
CA ASP A 313 11.26 -22.87 21.35
C ASP A 313 12.26 -23.81 22.02
N SER A 314 12.78 -23.41 23.19
CA SER A 314 13.65 -24.23 23.99
C SER A 314 12.78 -25.31 24.60
N GLY A 315 12.50 -26.35 23.80
CA GLY A 315 11.79 -27.53 24.23
C GLY A 315 12.45 -28.05 25.52
N LYS A 316 11.82 -27.75 26.63
CA LYS A 316 12.13 -28.43 27.90
C LYS A 316 11.80 -29.92 27.71
N ARG A 317 12.83 -30.71 27.70
CA ARG A 317 12.75 -32.17 27.89
C ARG A 317 12.26 -32.48 29.32
#